data_976bab71670d3a610e91e0bc5e5e8b14
#
_entry.id   976bab71670d3a610e91e0bc5e5e8b14
#
_cell.length_a   1.000
_cell.length_b   1.000
_cell.length_c   1.000
_cell.angle_alpha   90.00
_cell.angle_beta   90.00
_cell.angle_gamma   90.00
#
_symmetry.space_group_name_H-M   'P 1'
#
loop_
_entity.id
_entity.type
_entity.pdbx_description
1 polymer ?
#
loop_
_entity_poly.entity_id
_entity_poly.type
_entity_poly.pdbx_seq_one_letter_code
_entity_poly.pdbx_strand_id
1 'polypeptide(L)'
;MVRSPRFRRTDLVPVAALATVLATTAGILPAVATPAASVVASSGTAASAAPTVATGTLDNGAAWRAEVPADWNGKVVLFAHGFRPGPANPAWDAGFDPTAQELIRRGYAVASSSYAATGWALETAVQDQLDTLAAFEQRFGEADRVIAMGRSMGGLVTSLMAEVPGADIDGAVSTCGLVGGGVALNNYQLDAAHAAAELLLPGEDLQLTGFTAPGQSDATITALREALEEARGSAEGRARIALVAALLHTPTELDGVDAEDPEALAAAQAELVLQTLPTVIERRHTIVEAAGGDSGWTAGVDYARLLRSSDQRHQVRHLYRLAGLDLAADLGTLSRSADITPDEDGLEWMLRTSTPTGELQVPVLATHTLVDLLAPVEYQEEYAETVRRAGGQSLFRQAFVDREGHCTFTVAENVAAVEAMDERLETGRWGSLARTASLQRSAESLDLDGAAFVDHRPDEFVGDRTWYAAP
;
A
#
# COMPACT_ATOMS: atom_id res chain seq x y z
N MET A 1 -33.17 -0.99 -10.02
CA MET A 1 -33.52 -2.36 -9.60
C MET A 1 -33.21 -3.29 -10.75
N VAL A 2 -32.01 -3.83 -10.79
CA VAL A 2 -31.66 -4.97 -11.64
C VAL A 2 -30.77 -5.87 -10.77
N ARG A 3 -31.24 -7.06 -10.46
CA ARG A 3 -30.55 -8.05 -9.64
C ARG A 3 -29.53 -8.79 -10.48
N SER A 4 -28.28 -8.83 -10.03
CA SER A 4 -27.24 -9.73 -10.55
C SER A 4 -27.42 -11.14 -10.00
N PRO A 5 -27.10 -12.19 -10.76
CA PRO A 5 -27.25 -13.58 -10.33
C PRO A 5 -26.08 -14.03 -9.44
N ARG A 6 -26.42 -14.61 -8.29
CA ARG A 6 -25.49 -15.28 -7.37
C ARG A 6 -25.04 -16.61 -7.98
N PHE A 7 -23.75 -16.84 -8.10
CA PHE A 7 -23.15 -18.16 -8.37
C PHE A 7 -23.14 -18.99 -7.07
N ARG A 8 -23.63 -20.22 -7.18
CA ARG A 8 -23.59 -21.23 -6.11
C ARG A 8 -22.22 -21.91 -6.07
N ARG A 9 -21.66 -22.04 -4.87
CA ARG A 9 -20.50 -22.89 -4.57
C ARG A 9 -20.85 -24.37 -4.75
N THR A 10 -19.95 -25.13 -5.37
CA THR A 10 -19.94 -26.60 -5.40
C THR A 10 -18.89 -27.12 -4.42
N ASP A 11 -19.28 -28.19 -3.76
CA ASP A 11 -18.68 -28.83 -2.60
C ASP A 11 -17.21 -29.29 -2.78
N LEU A 12 -16.42 -29.09 -1.74
CA LEU A 12 -15.07 -29.65 -1.55
C LEU A 12 -15.15 -31.12 -1.13
N VAL A 13 -14.49 -32.00 -1.87
CA VAL A 13 -14.25 -33.41 -1.53
C VAL A 13 -12.80 -33.56 -1.06
N PRO A 14 -12.51 -34.20 0.09
CA PRO A 14 -11.12 -34.38 0.55
C PRO A 14 -10.42 -35.53 -0.19
N VAL A 15 -9.20 -35.27 -0.66
CA VAL A 15 -8.32 -36.30 -1.25
C VAL A 15 -7.49 -36.95 -0.15
N ALA A 16 -7.71 -38.24 0.06
CA ALA A 16 -6.90 -39.07 0.94
C ALA A 16 -5.65 -39.55 0.17
N ALA A 17 -4.50 -39.42 0.79
CA ALA A 17 -3.24 -39.98 0.28
C ALA A 17 -3.19 -41.50 0.49
N LEU A 18 -2.88 -42.26 -0.58
CA LEU A 18 -2.51 -43.66 -0.49
C LEU A 18 -1.15 -43.88 -1.15
N ALA A 19 -0.20 -44.34 -0.38
CA ALA A 19 1.10 -44.79 -0.85
C ALA A 19 0.97 -46.26 -1.35
N THR A 20 1.55 -46.59 -2.49
CA THR A 20 1.69 -47.99 -2.91
C THR A 20 3.07 -48.27 -3.51
N VAL A 21 3.58 -49.36 -3.05
CA VAL A 21 4.93 -49.93 -3.23
C VAL A 21 5.16 -50.50 -4.61
N LEU A 22 6.43 -50.40 -5.08
CA LEU A 22 6.94 -51.03 -6.32
C LEU A 22 6.94 -52.57 -6.23
N ALA A 23 6.61 -53.20 -7.37
CA ALA A 23 7.06 -54.56 -7.68
C ALA A 23 7.45 -54.62 -9.17
N THR A 24 8.69 -55.01 -9.40
CA THR A 24 9.31 -55.25 -10.73
C THR A 24 8.95 -56.62 -11.29
N THR A 25 8.52 -56.69 -12.55
CA THR A 25 8.63 -57.93 -13.33
C THR A 25 9.05 -57.61 -14.77
N ALA A 26 10.10 -58.30 -15.20
CA ALA A 26 10.64 -58.26 -16.56
C ALA A 26 9.79 -59.14 -17.50
N GLY A 27 9.47 -58.65 -18.68
CA GLY A 27 8.80 -59.42 -19.73
C GLY A 27 9.26 -58.96 -21.12
N ILE A 28 9.58 -59.92 -21.94
CA ILE A 28 10.28 -59.88 -23.20
C ILE A 28 9.40 -59.38 -24.37
N LEU A 29 10.01 -58.60 -25.28
CA LEU A 29 9.46 -58.00 -26.51
C LEU A 29 9.03 -58.96 -27.62
N PRO A 30 8.14 -58.55 -28.53
CA PRO A 30 8.43 -58.71 -29.96
C PRO A 30 8.48 -57.34 -30.68
N ALA A 31 9.37 -57.29 -31.67
CA ALA A 31 9.61 -56.16 -32.54
C ALA A 31 8.44 -55.92 -33.50
N VAL A 32 7.96 -54.72 -33.64
CA VAL A 32 7.05 -54.24 -34.68
C VAL A 32 7.66 -53.02 -35.35
N ALA A 33 7.66 -53.06 -36.69
CA ALA A 33 8.26 -52.08 -37.58
C ALA A 33 7.67 -50.70 -37.45
N THR A 34 8.55 -49.68 -37.37
CA THR A 34 8.24 -48.25 -37.34
C THR A 34 7.90 -47.75 -38.76
N PRO A 35 6.79 -46.99 -38.94
CA PRO A 35 6.65 -46.11 -40.08
C PRO A 35 7.44 -44.82 -39.85
N ALA A 36 8.07 -44.29 -40.89
CA ALA A 36 8.86 -43.08 -40.90
C ALA A 36 8.04 -41.89 -40.37
N ALA A 37 8.44 -41.31 -39.21
CA ALA A 37 7.87 -40.09 -38.70
C ALA A 37 8.40 -38.92 -39.51
N SER A 38 7.46 -38.17 -40.14
CA SER A 38 7.73 -36.86 -40.70
C SER A 38 8.14 -35.93 -39.56
N VAL A 39 9.36 -35.42 -39.62
CA VAL A 39 9.85 -34.36 -38.72
C VAL A 39 9.06 -33.12 -39.03
N VAL A 40 8.01 -32.86 -38.24
CA VAL A 40 7.45 -31.52 -38.13
C VAL A 40 8.48 -30.70 -37.34
N ALA A 41 9.16 -29.79 -38.03
CA ALA A 41 10.01 -28.80 -37.37
C ALA A 41 9.12 -28.00 -36.42
N SER A 42 9.19 -28.33 -35.13
CA SER A 42 8.71 -27.43 -34.10
C SER A 42 9.55 -26.17 -34.22
N SER A 43 8.90 -25.05 -34.58
CA SER A 43 9.47 -23.72 -34.44
C SER A 43 9.76 -23.55 -32.95
N GLY A 44 10.98 -23.83 -32.55
CA GLY A 44 11.47 -23.54 -31.21
C GLY A 44 11.35 -22.03 -31.02
N THR A 45 10.54 -21.60 -30.10
CA THR A 45 10.69 -20.28 -29.50
C THR A 45 12.13 -20.17 -29.04
N ALA A 46 12.91 -19.30 -29.70
CA ALA A 46 14.26 -19.00 -29.28
C ALA A 46 14.16 -18.58 -27.80
N ALA A 47 14.88 -19.29 -26.94
CA ALA A 47 15.00 -18.83 -25.54
C ALA A 47 15.53 -17.42 -25.58
N SER A 48 14.77 -16.47 -25.06
CA SER A 48 15.22 -15.07 -24.92
C SER A 48 16.54 -15.09 -24.17
N ALA A 49 17.54 -14.35 -24.66
CA ALA A 49 18.82 -14.23 -23.98
C ALA A 49 18.58 -13.67 -22.57
N ALA A 50 19.31 -14.16 -21.57
CA ALA A 50 19.19 -13.64 -20.21
C ALA A 50 19.42 -12.12 -20.17
N PRO A 51 18.68 -11.38 -19.34
CA PRO A 51 18.83 -9.93 -19.24
C PRO A 51 20.23 -9.56 -18.77
N THR A 52 20.71 -8.40 -19.22
CA THR A 52 21.94 -7.81 -18.69
C THR A 52 21.65 -7.20 -17.33
N VAL A 53 22.36 -7.64 -16.30
CA VAL A 53 22.25 -7.10 -14.94
C VAL A 53 23.41 -6.12 -14.70
N ALA A 54 23.08 -4.95 -14.21
CA ALA A 54 24.06 -3.96 -13.72
C ALA A 54 23.74 -3.56 -12.29
N THR A 55 24.78 -3.30 -11.51
CA THR A 55 24.68 -2.81 -10.14
C THR A 55 25.72 -1.73 -9.91
N GLY A 56 25.47 -0.84 -8.97
CA GLY A 56 26.43 0.19 -8.57
C GLY A 56 26.05 0.80 -7.24
N THR A 57 26.78 1.85 -6.88
CA THR A 57 26.54 2.64 -5.67
C THR A 57 26.52 4.11 -6.07
N LEU A 58 25.53 4.84 -5.59
CA LEU A 58 25.42 6.29 -5.75
C LEU A 58 26.40 7.01 -4.79
N ASP A 59 26.64 8.29 -5.03
CA ASP A 59 27.60 9.07 -4.24
C ASP A 59 27.25 9.15 -2.74
N ASN A 60 25.97 9.06 -2.40
CA ASN A 60 25.47 9.04 -1.01
C ASN A 60 25.45 7.64 -0.37
N GLY A 61 25.94 6.62 -1.07
CA GLY A 61 26.04 5.25 -0.59
C GLY A 61 24.83 4.36 -0.91
N ALA A 62 23.75 4.88 -1.50
CA ALA A 62 22.64 4.06 -1.96
C ALA A 62 23.10 3.08 -3.05
N ALA A 63 22.74 1.81 -2.90
CA ALA A 63 22.99 0.82 -3.95
C ALA A 63 21.88 0.90 -5.01
N TRP A 64 22.25 0.67 -6.28
CA TRP A 64 21.27 0.52 -7.34
C TRP A 64 21.48 -0.77 -8.12
N ARG A 65 20.39 -1.25 -8.72
CA ARG A 65 20.39 -2.39 -9.64
C ARG A 65 19.48 -2.11 -10.82
N ALA A 66 19.89 -2.59 -12.02
CA ALA A 66 19.07 -2.59 -13.20
C ALA A 66 19.18 -3.94 -13.92
N GLU A 67 18.08 -4.36 -14.55
CA GLU A 67 17.99 -5.51 -15.43
C GLU A 67 17.42 -5.06 -16.78
N VAL A 68 18.19 -5.30 -17.86
CA VAL A 68 17.88 -4.86 -19.21
C VAL A 68 17.77 -6.08 -20.13
N PRO A 69 16.59 -6.34 -20.73
CA PRO A 69 16.44 -7.45 -21.67
C PRO A 69 17.28 -7.23 -22.95
N ALA A 70 17.61 -8.30 -23.64
CA ALA A 70 18.40 -8.22 -24.89
C ALA A 70 17.65 -7.50 -26.02
N ASP A 71 16.33 -7.56 -26.00
CA ASP A 71 15.38 -6.89 -26.89
C ASP A 71 14.72 -5.67 -26.24
N TRP A 72 15.51 -4.90 -25.48
CA TRP A 72 15.00 -3.70 -24.79
C TRP A 72 14.28 -2.75 -25.74
N ASN A 73 13.05 -2.40 -25.35
CA ASN A 73 12.12 -1.57 -26.14
C ASN A 73 12.32 -0.05 -25.95
N GLY A 74 13.43 0.39 -25.30
CA GLY A 74 13.70 1.80 -24.98
C GLY A 74 12.99 2.31 -23.73
N LYS A 75 12.19 1.48 -23.04
CA LYS A 75 11.37 1.91 -21.89
C LYS A 75 11.94 1.37 -20.59
N VAL A 76 11.88 2.18 -19.54
CA VAL A 76 12.37 1.85 -18.19
C VAL A 76 11.22 1.93 -17.19
N VAL A 77 11.08 0.93 -16.34
CA VAL A 77 10.32 1.02 -15.09
C VAL A 77 11.29 1.27 -13.96
N LEU A 78 11.23 2.47 -13.39
CA LEU A 78 12.03 2.88 -12.24
C LEU A 78 11.26 2.56 -10.96
N PHE A 79 11.65 1.47 -10.27
CA PHE A 79 10.88 0.93 -9.16
C PHE A 79 11.34 1.46 -7.80
N ALA A 80 10.41 2.04 -7.06
CA ALA A 80 10.54 2.55 -5.69
C ALA A 80 9.98 1.54 -4.68
N HIS A 81 10.85 0.95 -3.84
CA HIS A 81 10.43 -0.03 -2.83
C HIS A 81 9.71 0.61 -1.64
N GLY A 82 8.95 -0.20 -0.88
CA GLY A 82 8.27 0.21 0.34
C GLY A 82 9.19 0.34 1.55
N PHE A 83 8.59 0.63 2.71
CA PHE A 83 9.28 0.73 4.00
C PHE A 83 10.07 -0.54 4.36
N ARG A 84 11.28 -0.37 4.90
CA ARG A 84 12.16 -1.46 5.36
C ARG A 84 12.70 -1.16 6.75
N PRO A 85 12.20 -1.84 7.80
CA PRO A 85 12.52 -1.50 9.19
C PRO A 85 13.89 -1.99 9.68
N GLY A 86 14.57 -2.83 8.92
CA GLY A 86 15.81 -3.47 9.38
C GLY A 86 17.08 -2.92 8.71
N PRO A 87 18.26 -3.44 9.09
CA PRO A 87 19.53 -2.99 8.49
C PRO A 87 19.75 -3.50 7.06
N ALA A 88 18.98 -4.49 6.61
CA ALA A 88 19.07 -5.00 5.25
C ALA A 88 18.42 -4.03 4.26
N ASN A 89 19.22 -3.52 3.33
CA ASN A 89 18.79 -2.52 2.36
C ASN A 89 19.23 -2.90 0.92
N PRO A 90 18.68 -3.97 0.34
CA PRO A 90 19.03 -4.37 -1.03
C PRO A 90 18.42 -3.41 -2.05
N ALA A 91 19.13 -3.14 -3.14
CA ALA A 91 18.60 -2.36 -4.26
C ALA A 91 17.43 -3.05 -4.99
N TRP A 92 17.33 -4.37 -4.89
CA TRP A 92 16.26 -5.15 -5.53
C TRP A 92 15.22 -5.63 -4.52
N ASP A 93 13.96 -5.40 -4.82
CA ASP A 93 12.84 -5.83 -3.98
C ASP A 93 12.35 -7.22 -4.40
N ALA A 94 12.59 -8.23 -3.55
CA ALA A 94 12.18 -9.60 -3.82
C ALA A 94 10.66 -9.78 -3.97
N GLY A 95 9.86 -8.92 -3.33
CA GLY A 95 8.39 -8.94 -3.47
C GLY A 95 7.90 -8.36 -4.79
N PHE A 96 8.71 -7.55 -5.47
CA PHE A 96 8.44 -7.03 -6.80
C PHE A 96 9.03 -7.91 -7.92
N ASP A 97 9.97 -8.80 -7.61
CA ASP A 97 10.70 -9.61 -8.60
C ASP A 97 9.78 -10.31 -9.62
N PRO A 98 8.65 -10.96 -9.25
CA PRO A 98 7.78 -11.59 -10.25
C PRO A 98 7.21 -10.58 -11.27
N THR A 99 6.84 -9.38 -10.83
CA THR A 99 6.39 -8.29 -11.73
C THR A 99 7.54 -7.78 -12.60
N ALA A 100 8.73 -7.58 -12.01
CA ALA A 100 9.91 -7.16 -12.73
C ALA A 100 10.29 -8.13 -13.85
N GLN A 101 10.30 -9.44 -13.57
CA GLN A 101 10.59 -10.46 -14.58
C GLN A 101 9.58 -10.48 -15.73
N GLU A 102 8.29 -10.26 -15.44
CA GLU A 102 7.26 -10.16 -16.47
C GLU A 102 7.42 -8.89 -17.32
N LEU A 103 7.74 -7.74 -16.71
CA LEU A 103 8.04 -6.50 -17.43
C LEU A 103 9.28 -6.65 -18.33
N ILE A 104 10.34 -7.29 -17.83
CA ILE A 104 11.56 -7.61 -18.58
C ILE A 104 11.23 -8.50 -19.78
N ARG A 105 10.39 -9.54 -19.59
CA ARG A 105 9.93 -10.40 -20.68
C ARG A 105 9.15 -9.65 -21.76
N ARG A 106 8.55 -8.49 -21.41
CA ARG A 106 7.83 -7.58 -22.31
C ARG A 106 8.72 -6.49 -22.92
N GLY A 107 10.02 -6.57 -22.68
CA GLY A 107 11.01 -5.66 -23.25
C GLY A 107 11.28 -4.41 -22.43
N TYR A 108 10.66 -4.21 -21.26
CA TYR A 108 11.01 -3.11 -20.36
C TYR A 108 12.33 -3.40 -19.65
N ALA A 109 13.17 -2.39 -19.48
CA ALA A 109 14.19 -2.43 -18.46
C ALA A 109 13.57 -2.10 -17.10
N VAL A 110 14.11 -2.67 -16.02
CA VAL A 110 13.71 -2.36 -14.65
C VAL A 110 14.93 -1.90 -13.88
N ALA A 111 14.83 -0.74 -13.22
CA ALA A 111 15.87 -0.19 -12.36
C ALA A 111 15.29 0.14 -10.97
N SER A 112 16.09 0.04 -9.92
CA SER A 112 15.66 0.23 -8.54
C SER A 112 16.83 0.65 -7.65
N SER A 113 16.56 1.50 -6.65
CA SER A 113 17.50 1.94 -5.61
C SER A 113 17.20 1.26 -4.27
N SER A 114 18.23 1.13 -3.42
CA SER A 114 18.06 0.78 -2.01
C SER A 114 17.61 1.96 -1.16
N TYR A 115 17.68 3.18 -1.67
CA TYR A 115 17.81 4.44 -0.95
C TYR A 115 19.09 4.52 -0.09
N ALA A 116 19.45 5.71 0.37
CA ALA A 116 20.64 5.90 1.23
C ALA A 116 20.41 5.38 2.64
N ALA A 117 19.16 5.27 3.09
CA ALA A 117 18.77 4.84 4.42
C ALA A 117 17.68 3.76 4.39
N THR A 118 17.52 3.04 5.48
CA THR A 118 16.34 2.20 5.81
C THR A 118 15.34 3.00 6.63
N GLY A 119 14.24 2.38 7.04
CA GLY A 119 13.19 3.06 7.80
C GLY A 119 12.38 4.03 6.93
N TRP A 120 12.08 5.21 7.46
CA TRP A 120 11.35 6.27 6.76
C TRP A 120 12.31 7.12 5.91
N ALA A 121 12.73 6.58 4.75
CA ALA A 121 13.85 7.09 3.93
C ALA A 121 13.50 8.30 3.04
N LEU A 122 12.44 9.07 3.32
CA LEU A 122 11.88 10.10 2.44
C LEU A 122 12.80 11.31 2.22
N GLU A 123 13.82 11.54 3.08
CA GLU A 123 14.78 12.63 2.90
C GLU A 123 15.52 12.53 1.56
N THR A 124 15.87 11.31 1.15
CA THR A 124 16.72 11.10 -0.03
C THR A 124 16.05 10.27 -1.12
N ALA A 125 15.00 9.51 -0.81
CA ALA A 125 14.45 8.48 -1.68
C ALA A 125 14.05 9.00 -3.08
N VAL A 126 13.49 10.20 -3.19
CA VAL A 126 13.16 10.83 -4.49
C VAL A 126 14.42 11.06 -5.30
N GLN A 127 15.46 11.68 -4.69
CA GLN A 127 16.72 11.97 -5.37
C GLN A 127 17.48 10.67 -5.68
N ASP A 128 17.47 9.69 -4.79
CA ASP A 128 18.11 8.38 -5.01
C ASP A 128 17.52 7.65 -6.23
N GLN A 129 16.22 7.79 -6.48
CA GLN A 129 15.57 7.25 -7.67
C GLN A 129 16.01 7.98 -8.94
N LEU A 130 16.06 9.32 -8.93
CA LEU A 130 16.50 10.12 -10.06
C LEU A 130 17.99 9.88 -10.37
N ASP A 131 18.84 9.77 -9.36
CA ASP A 131 20.27 9.44 -9.52
C ASP A 131 20.46 8.00 -10.02
N THR A 132 19.57 7.08 -9.63
CA THR A 132 19.55 5.71 -10.16
C THR A 132 19.21 5.69 -11.65
N LEU A 133 18.24 6.51 -12.09
CA LEU A 133 17.93 6.68 -13.50
C LEU A 133 19.14 7.24 -14.26
N ALA A 134 19.78 8.29 -13.76
CA ALA A 134 20.98 8.86 -14.38
C ALA A 134 22.14 7.84 -14.48
N ALA A 135 22.35 7.01 -13.45
CA ALA A 135 23.33 5.93 -13.47
C ALA A 135 22.97 4.82 -14.48
N PHE A 136 21.68 4.51 -14.61
CA PHE A 136 21.17 3.60 -15.64
C PHE A 136 21.48 4.14 -17.04
N GLU A 137 21.12 5.38 -17.33
CA GLU A 137 21.29 5.99 -18.65
C GLU A 137 22.76 6.18 -19.03
N GLN A 138 23.60 6.48 -18.06
CA GLN A 138 25.07 6.51 -18.28
C GLN A 138 25.59 5.13 -18.71
N ARG A 139 24.98 4.06 -18.25
CA ARG A 139 25.43 2.68 -18.51
C ARG A 139 24.87 2.07 -19.78
N PHE A 140 23.59 2.37 -20.10
CA PHE A 140 22.83 1.71 -21.16
C PHE A 140 22.38 2.65 -22.28
N GLY A 141 22.49 3.96 -22.10
CA GLY A 141 21.96 4.98 -22.98
C GLY A 141 20.65 5.55 -22.45
N GLU A 142 20.29 6.71 -22.97
CA GLU A 142 19.05 7.44 -22.64
C GLU A 142 17.82 6.59 -22.94
N ALA A 143 16.83 6.60 -22.04
CA ALA A 143 15.59 5.90 -22.24
C ALA A 143 14.63 6.72 -23.12
N ASP A 144 13.92 6.07 -24.01
CA ASP A 144 12.84 6.71 -24.80
C ASP A 144 11.63 7.07 -23.92
N ARG A 145 11.46 6.34 -22.80
CA ARG A 145 10.37 6.53 -21.83
C ARG A 145 10.71 5.97 -20.46
N VAL A 146 10.39 6.75 -19.42
CA VAL A 146 10.59 6.37 -18.02
C VAL A 146 9.26 6.40 -17.27
N ILE A 147 8.86 5.24 -16.76
CA ILE A 147 7.68 5.11 -15.88
C ILE A 147 8.17 4.83 -14.47
N ALA A 148 7.99 5.79 -13.56
CA ALA A 148 8.21 5.54 -12.14
C ALA A 148 7.08 4.64 -11.61
N MET A 149 7.44 3.59 -10.85
CA MET A 149 6.47 2.73 -10.19
C MET A 149 6.92 2.48 -8.76
N GLY A 150 5.98 2.52 -7.81
CA GLY A 150 6.34 2.24 -6.43
C GLY A 150 5.19 1.69 -5.62
N ARG A 151 5.53 1.00 -4.51
CA ARG A 151 4.54 0.41 -3.61
C ARG A 151 4.69 0.92 -2.17
N SER A 152 3.57 1.08 -1.44
CA SER A 152 3.59 1.52 -0.04
C SER A 152 4.30 2.87 0.13
N MET A 153 5.30 2.99 0.98
CA MET A 153 6.17 4.17 1.06
C MET A 153 6.77 4.52 -0.32
N GLY A 154 7.14 3.52 -1.13
CA GLY A 154 7.60 3.74 -2.51
C GLY A 154 6.52 4.32 -3.43
N GLY A 155 5.25 4.04 -3.17
CA GLY A 155 4.13 4.69 -3.85
C GLY A 155 4.02 6.18 -3.50
N LEU A 156 4.33 6.56 -2.25
CA LEU A 156 4.49 7.96 -1.86
C LEU A 156 5.69 8.60 -2.57
N VAL A 157 6.87 7.93 -2.55
CA VAL A 157 8.06 8.39 -3.30
C VAL A 157 7.74 8.64 -4.77
N THR A 158 7.03 7.72 -5.40
CA THR A 158 6.63 7.82 -6.82
C THR A 158 5.69 9.01 -7.06
N SER A 159 4.74 9.25 -6.15
CA SER A 159 3.83 10.39 -6.22
C SER A 159 4.59 11.72 -6.04
N LEU A 160 5.53 11.78 -5.10
CA LEU A 160 6.40 12.94 -4.89
C LEU A 160 7.31 13.19 -6.11
N MET A 161 7.89 12.14 -6.72
CA MET A 161 8.66 12.28 -7.97
C MET A 161 7.83 12.92 -9.09
N ALA A 162 6.55 12.56 -9.20
CA ALA A 162 5.64 13.11 -10.20
C ALA A 162 5.35 14.61 -10.00
N GLU A 163 5.67 15.18 -8.85
CA GLU A 163 5.54 16.60 -8.49
C GLU A 163 6.83 17.40 -8.69
N VAL A 164 7.99 16.72 -8.93
CA VAL A 164 9.28 17.40 -9.11
C VAL A 164 9.37 18.07 -10.49
N PRO A 165 9.48 19.42 -10.57
CA PRO A 165 9.64 20.08 -11.84
C PRO A 165 10.95 19.66 -12.54
N GLY A 166 10.83 19.15 -13.77
CA GLY A 166 12.00 18.75 -14.57
C GLY A 166 12.60 17.40 -14.17
N ALA A 167 11.90 16.57 -13.39
CA ALA A 167 12.30 15.19 -13.21
C ALA A 167 12.23 14.44 -14.56
N ASP A 168 13.24 13.64 -14.84
CA ASP A 168 13.34 12.86 -16.09
C ASP A 168 12.49 11.59 -16.03
N ILE A 169 11.21 11.75 -15.64
CA ILE A 169 10.18 10.70 -15.71
C ILE A 169 9.01 11.18 -16.56
N ASP A 170 8.38 10.28 -17.30
CA ASP A 170 7.25 10.61 -18.17
C ASP A 170 5.90 10.35 -17.52
N GLY A 171 5.85 9.41 -16.56
CA GLY A 171 4.62 9.07 -15.84
C GLY A 171 4.89 8.26 -14.60
N ALA A 172 3.87 8.12 -13.74
CA ALA A 172 3.99 7.47 -12.44
C ALA A 172 2.85 6.50 -12.15
N VAL A 173 3.17 5.32 -11.60
CA VAL A 173 2.22 4.32 -11.09
C VAL A 173 2.46 4.15 -9.60
N SER A 174 1.56 4.65 -8.76
CA SER A 174 1.62 4.54 -7.30
C SER A 174 0.71 3.40 -6.85
N THR A 175 1.28 2.31 -6.30
CA THR A 175 0.51 1.15 -5.82
C THR A 175 0.45 1.13 -4.31
N CYS A 176 -0.77 1.03 -3.72
CA CYS A 176 -0.97 1.05 -2.26
C CYS A 176 -0.17 2.16 -1.56
N GLY A 177 -0.03 3.31 -2.23
CA GLY A 177 0.83 4.41 -1.78
C GLY A 177 0.29 5.08 -0.52
N LEU A 178 1.21 5.51 0.37
CA LEU A 178 0.91 6.32 1.55
C LEU A 178 0.65 7.78 1.13
N VAL A 179 -0.19 7.96 0.12
CA VAL A 179 -0.37 9.25 -0.59
C VAL A 179 -1.14 10.31 0.20
N GLY A 180 -1.72 9.97 1.34
CA GLY A 180 -2.17 10.96 2.34
C GLY A 180 -1.01 11.69 3.01
N GLY A 181 0.22 11.19 2.84
CA GLY A 181 1.44 11.78 3.37
C GLY A 181 1.77 11.39 4.82
N GLY A 182 3.00 11.70 5.21
CA GLY A 182 3.54 11.27 6.50
C GLY A 182 2.91 11.96 7.71
N VAL A 183 2.47 13.21 7.56
CA VAL A 183 1.75 13.95 8.63
C VAL A 183 0.40 13.30 8.91
N ALA A 184 -0.37 13.00 7.86
CA ALA A 184 -1.65 12.30 8.00
C ALA A 184 -1.46 10.90 8.60
N LEU A 185 -0.42 10.15 8.14
CA LEU A 185 -0.06 8.85 8.68
C LEU A 185 0.16 8.88 10.20
N ASN A 186 1.02 9.79 10.68
CA ASN A 186 1.33 9.89 12.11
C ASN A 186 0.13 10.29 12.95
N ASN A 187 -0.75 11.13 12.41
CA ASN A 187 -1.88 11.67 13.17
C ASN A 187 -3.03 10.68 13.33
N TYR A 188 -3.51 10.01 12.26
CA TYR A 188 -4.63 9.08 12.43
C TYR A 188 -4.27 7.87 13.30
N GLN A 189 -3.01 7.40 13.20
CA GLN A 189 -2.51 6.32 14.04
C GLN A 189 -2.41 6.76 15.52
N LEU A 190 -1.99 7.99 15.76
CA LEU A 190 -1.94 8.57 17.10
C LEU A 190 -3.35 8.80 17.66
N ASP A 191 -4.31 9.25 16.87
CA ASP A 191 -5.72 9.40 17.29
C ASP A 191 -6.31 8.08 17.76
N ALA A 192 -6.06 7.00 17.02
CA ALA A 192 -6.52 5.66 17.41
C ALA A 192 -5.82 5.17 18.69
N ALA A 193 -4.50 5.39 18.82
CA ALA A 193 -3.75 5.05 20.02
C ALA A 193 -4.22 5.83 21.25
N HIS A 194 -4.44 7.15 21.09
CA HIS A 194 -4.98 8.02 22.13
C HIS A 194 -6.38 7.57 22.57
N ALA A 195 -7.27 7.28 21.61
CA ALA A 195 -8.61 6.78 21.94
C ALA A 195 -8.58 5.44 22.67
N ALA A 196 -7.71 4.52 22.28
CA ALA A 196 -7.55 3.24 22.95
C ALA A 196 -7.01 3.43 24.38
N ALA A 197 -5.99 4.26 24.58
CA ALA A 197 -5.42 4.55 25.89
C ALA A 197 -6.47 5.17 26.84
N GLU A 198 -7.11 6.27 26.42
CA GLU A 198 -8.03 7.02 27.27
C GLU A 198 -9.32 6.25 27.62
N LEU A 199 -9.83 5.45 26.68
CA LEU A 199 -11.13 4.78 26.85
C LEU A 199 -11.01 3.38 27.45
N LEU A 200 -9.90 2.69 27.22
CA LEU A 200 -9.70 1.32 27.70
C LEU A 200 -8.80 1.23 28.94
N LEU A 201 -7.93 2.22 29.16
CA LEU A 201 -7.00 2.30 30.28
C LEU A 201 -7.14 3.64 31.03
N PRO A 202 -8.34 4.02 31.46
CA PRO A 202 -8.59 5.35 32.03
C PRO A 202 -7.72 5.61 33.27
N GLY A 203 -6.92 6.70 33.20
CA GLY A 203 -6.04 7.12 34.28
C GLY A 203 -4.63 6.51 34.24
N GLU A 204 -4.31 5.66 33.27
CA GLU A 204 -2.95 5.21 32.98
C GLU A 204 -2.22 6.29 32.16
N ASP A 205 -0.99 6.59 32.54
CA ASP A 205 -0.12 7.53 31.80
C ASP A 205 0.75 6.75 30.82
N LEU A 206 0.22 6.54 29.61
CA LEU A 206 0.91 5.82 28.55
C LEU A 206 1.67 6.77 27.62
N GLN A 207 2.95 6.51 27.41
CA GLN A 207 3.71 7.19 26.37
C GLN A 207 3.18 6.75 24.97
N LEU A 208 2.69 7.68 24.15
CA LEU A 208 2.16 7.41 22.79
C LEU A 208 3.06 7.96 21.68
N THR A 209 3.99 8.86 22.01
CA THR A 209 4.89 9.56 21.07
C THR A 209 6.30 9.64 21.61
N GLY A 210 7.24 10.14 20.79
CA GLY A 210 8.62 10.38 21.22
C GLY A 210 9.45 9.10 21.38
N PHE A 211 9.08 7.99 20.77
CA PHE A 211 9.90 6.80 20.69
C PHE A 211 11.06 7.04 19.73
N THR A 212 12.29 6.91 20.21
CA THR A 212 13.52 7.19 19.44
C THR A 212 14.35 5.95 19.13
N ALA A 213 13.94 4.78 19.65
CA ALA A 213 14.66 3.53 19.45
C ALA A 213 13.72 2.32 19.49
N PRO A 214 14.09 1.20 18.84
CA PRO A 214 13.36 -0.06 18.93
C PRO A 214 13.14 -0.50 20.39
N GLY A 215 11.95 -1.03 20.68
CA GLY A 215 11.59 -1.55 22.01
C GLY A 215 11.15 -0.50 23.04
N GLN A 216 11.31 0.80 22.78
CA GLN A 216 10.81 1.82 23.71
C GLN A 216 9.28 1.83 23.83
N SER A 217 8.58 1.38 22.79
CA SER A 217 7.10 1.27 22.77
C SER A 217 6.56 -0.04 23.37
N ASP A 218 7.41 -1.00 23.77
CA ASP A 218 6.97 -2.34 24.16
C ASP A 218 6.00 -2.34 25.34
N ALA A 219 6.22 -1.48 26.33
CA ALA A 219 5.33 -1.36 27.49
C ALA A 219 3.94 -0.83 27.07
N THR A 220 3.89 0.20 26.25
CA THR A 220 2.65 0.77 25.68
C THR A 220 1.91 -0.25 24.83
N ILE A 221 2.63 -0.96 23.94
CA ILE A 221 2.07 -2.00 23.09
C ILE A 221 1.46 -3.12 23.94
N THR A 222 2.16 -3.56 25.01
CA THR A 222 1.69 -4.61 25.91
C THR A 222 0.41 -4.18 26.61
N ALA A 223 0.39 -2.98 27.21
CA ALA A 223 -0.76 -2.46 27.92
C ALA A 223 -1.99 -2.31 27.02
N LEU A 224 -1.82 -1.72 25.82
CA LEU A 224 -2.91 -1.56 24.85
C LEU A 224 -3.44 -2.90 24.32
N ARG A 225 -2.55 -3.87 24.08
CA ARG A 225 -2.98 -5.21 23.64
C ARG A 225 -3.80 -5.91 24.71
N GLU A 226 -3.36 -5.90 25.97
CA GLU A 226 -4.09 -6.51 27.08
C GLU A 226 -5.46 -5.83 27.29
N ALA A 227 -5.52 -4.50 27.20
CA ALA A 227 -6.75 -3.74 27.33
C ALA A 227 -7.76 -4.02 26.18
N LEU A 228 -7.27 -4.11 24.96
CA LEU A 228 -8.08 -4.47 23.79
C LEU A 228 -8.63 -5.90 23.89
N GLU A 229 -7.78 -6.86 24.32
CA GLU A 229 -8.19 -8.26 24.56
C GLU A 229 -9.28 -8.38 25.65
N GLU A 230 -9.16 -7.62 26.73
CA GLU A 230 -10.18 -7.58 27.77
C GLU A 230 -11.47 -6.92 27.27
N ALA A 231 -11.33 -5.76 26.62
CA ALA A 231 -12.46 -4.94 26.18
C ALA A 231 -13.37 -5.65 25.17
N ARG A 232 -12.81 -6.46 24.25
CA ARG A 232 -13.62 -7.21 23.27
C ARG A 232 -14.58 -8.20 23.90
N GLY A 233 -14.38 -8.57 25.16
CA GLY A 233 -15.25 -9.48 25.93
C GLY A 233 -16.57 -8.86 26.38
N SER A 234 -16.74 -7.52 26.36
CA SER A 234 -17.93 -6.82 26.83
C SER A 234 -18.61 -5.99 25.71
N ALA A 235 -19.87 -5.66 25.86
CA ALA A 235 -20.58 -4.79 24.93
C ALA A 235 -20.01 -3.35 24.97
N GLU A 236 -19.67 -2.88 26.15
CA GLU A 236 -19.08 -1.56 26.39
C GLU A 236 -17.70 -1.46 25.75
N GLY A 237 -16.86 -2.49 25.92
CA GLY A 237 -15.52 -2.53 25.33
C GLY A 237 -15.58 -2.61 23.80
N ARG A 238 -16.46 -3.45 23.23
CA ARG A 238 -16.64 -3.52 21.76
C ARG A 238 -17.10 -2.19 21.16
N ALA A 239 -17.98 -1.47 21.85
CA ALA A 239 -18.41 -0.14 21.37
C ALA A 239 -17.25 0.86 21.34
N ARG A 240 -16.37 0.85 22.34
CA ARG A 240 -15.18 1.69 22.37
C ARG A 240 -14.14 1.27 21.34
N ILE A 241 -13.92 -0.03 21.16
CA ILE A 241 -13.05 -0.54 20.08
C ILE A 241 -13.57 -0.11 18.70
N ALA A 242 -14.88 -0.09 18.48
CA ALA A 242 -15.42 0.40 17.21
C ALA A 242 -15.14 1.91 16.98
N LEU A 243 -15.07 2.71 18.04
CA LEU A 243 -14.60 4.10 17.91
C LEU A 243 -13.11 4.18 17.57
N VAL A 244 -12.27 3.34 18.20
CA VAL A 244 -10.84 3.21 17.84
C VAL A 244 -10.69 2.76 16.38
N ALA A 245 -11.47 1.77 15.93
CA ALA A 245 -11.48 1.27 14.57
C ALA A 245 -11.84 2.35 13.55
N ALA A 246 -12.84 3.19 13.86
CA ALA A 246 -13.25 4.31 13.02
C ALA A 246 -12.15 5.39 12.90
N LEU A 247 -11.37 5.63 13.96
CA LEU A 247 -10.22 6.57 13.93
C LEU A 247 -8.99 5.96 13.26
N LEU A 248 -8.86 4.63 13.29
CA LEU A 248 -7.76 3.88 12.65
C LEU A 248 -8.06 3.58 11.17
N HIS A 249 -9.19 3.99 10.63
CA HIS A 249 -9.63 3.62 9.28
C HIS A 249 -9.65 2.10 9.04
N THR A 250 -10.08 1.33 10.03
CA THR A 250 -10.19 -0.11 9.88
C THR A 250 -11.26 -0.43 8.82
N PRO A 251 -10.98 -1.25 7.82
CA PRO A 251 -11.91 -1.55 6.73
C PRO A 251 -13.26 -2.05 7.19
N THR A 252 -14.30 -1.72 6.43
CA THR A 252 -15.69 -2.11 6.68
C THR A 252 -16.20 -3.22 5.74
N GLU A 253 -15.56 -3.37 4.58
CA GLU A 253 -15.87 -4.43 3.61
C GLU A 253 -14.89 -5.58 3.79
N LEU A 254 -15.28 -6.59 4.60
CA LEU A 254 -14.44 -7.72 4.97
C LEU A 254 -15.02 -9.04 4.45
N ASP A 255 -14.17 -9.92 3.92
CA ASP A 255 -14.59 -11.22 3.40
C ASP A 255 -15.32 -12.06 4.46
N GLY A 256 -16.56 -12.43 4.14
CA GLY A 256 -17.39 -13.28 5.00
C GLY A 256 -18.03 -12.56 6.19
N VAL A 257 -17.87 -11.25 6.31
CA VAL A 257 -18.55 -10.41 7.30
C VAL A 257 -19.71 -9.67 6.64
N ASP A 258 -20.87 -9.66 7.30
CA ASP A 258 -22.00 -8.84 6.86
C ASP A 258 -21.80 -7.39 7.35
N ALA A 259 -21.50 -6.50 6.43
CA ALA A 259 -21.29 -5.08 6.75
C ALA A 259 -22.57 -4.37 7.26
N GLU A 260 -23.77 -4.95 7.01
CA GLU A 260 -25.03 -4.45 7.55
C GLU A 260 -25.30 -4.95 8.98
N ASP A 261 -24.51 -5.92 9.51
CA ASP A 261 -24.52 -6.35 10.90
C ASP A 261 -23.44 -5.62 11.72
N PRO A 262 -23.78 -4.56 12.47
CA PRO A 262 -22.80 -3.75 13.19
C PRO A 262 -22.02 -4.52 14.27
N GLU A 263 -22.62 -5.58 14.86
CA GLU A 263 -21.95 -6.38 15.89
C GLU A 263 -20.94 -7.36 15.27
N ALA A 264 -21.31 -8.00 14.16
CA ALA A 264 -20.41 -8.87 13.41
C ALA A 264 -19.21 -8.07 12.85
N LEU A 265 -19.48 -6.91 12.26
CA LEU A 265 -18.42 -6.01 11.76
C LEU A 265 -17.52 -5.54 12.90
N ALA A 266 -18.07 -5.10 14.04
CA ALA A 266 -17.26 -4.65 15.17
C ALA A 266 -16.38 -5.79 15.75
N ALA A 267 -16.87 -7.02 15.76
CA ALA A 267 -16.07 -8.17 16.19
C ALA A 267 -14.88 -8.43 15.26
N ALA A 268 -15.08 -8.35 13.95
CA ALA A 268 -14.02 -8.49 12.96
C ALA A 268 -13.02 -7.32 13.04
N GLN A 269 -13.51 -6.09 13.13
CA GLN A 269 -12.66 -4.90 13.29
C GLN A 269 -11.83 -4.94 14.57
N ALA A 270 -12.34 -5.51 15.67
CA ALA A 270 -11.56 -5.66 16.90
C ALA A 270 -10.30 -6.53 16.70
N GLU A 271 -10.38 -7.59 15.91
CA GLU A 271 -9.21 -8.40 15.55
C GLU A 271 -8.21 -7.61 14.71
N LEU A 272 -8.70 -6.79 13.77
CA LEU A 272 -7.86 -5.96 12.92
C LEU A 272 -7.16 -4.84 13.71
N VAL A 273 -7.86 -4.21 14.66
CA VAL A 273 -7.27 -3.22 15.58
C VAL A 273 -6.16 -3.85 16.42
N LEU A 274 -6.39 -5.07 16.96
CA LEU A 274 -5.39 -5.83 17.72
C LEU A 274 -4.12 -6.15 16.93
N GLN A 275 -4.24 -6.34 15.62
CA GLN A 275 -3.10 -6.58 14.73
C GLN A 275 -2.39 -5.29 14.34
N THR A 276 -3.16 -4.26 14.02
CA THR A 276 -2.66 -3.03 13.37
C THR A 276 -2.07 -2.06 14.38
N LEU A 277 -2.79 -1.75 15.47
CA LEU A 277 -2.40 -0.70 16.42
C LEU A 277 -1.02 -0.94 17.04
N PRO A 278 -0.67 -2.15 17.53
CA PRO A 278 0.68 -2.45 18.02
C PRO A 278 1.76 -2.26 16.95
N THR A 279 1.47 -2.68 15.71
CA THR A 279 2.42 -2.61 14.59
C THR A 279 2.75 -1.17 14.22
N VAL A 280 1.77 -0.29 14.18
CA VAL A 280 1.99 1.13 13.80
C VAL A 280 2.69 1.89 14.93
N ILE A 281 2.42 1.57 16.20
CA ILE A 281 3.11 2.14 17.36
C ILE A 281 4.59 1.71 17.38
N GLU A 282 4.88 0.43 17.14
CA GLU A 282 6.25 -0.07 17.06
C GLU A 282 7.08 0.66 16.00
N ARG A 283 6.51 0.87 14.82
CA ARG A 283 7.22 1.48 13.68
C ARG A 283 7.45 2.98 13.83
N ARG A 284 6.75 3.65 14.74
CA ARG A 284 6.81 5.10 14.93
C ARG A 284 8.23 5.60 15.19
N HIS A 285 9.05 4.84 15.93
CA HIS A 285 10.44 5.22 16.22
C HIS A 285 11.28 5.47 14.95
N THR A 286 11.02 4.75 13.85
CA THR A 286 11.78 4.92 12.60
C THR A 286 11.47 6.25 11.90
N ILE A 287 10.25 6.75 12.07
CA ILE A 287 9.83 8.05 11.56
C ILE A 287 10.46 9.16 12.43
N VAL A 288 10.38 9.00 13.75
CA VAL A 288 11.01 9.93 14.70
C VAL A 288 12.52 10.00 14.51
N GLU A 289 13.19 8.86 14.28
CA GLU A 289 14.63 8.81 14.00
C GLU A 289 14.96 9.57 12.70
N ALA A 290 14.19 9.37 11.64
CA ALA A 290 14.41 10.03 10.34
C ALA A 290 14.14 11.53 10.39
N ALA A 291 13.07 11.95 11.08
CA ALA A 291 12.62 13.34 11.16
C ALA A 291 13.34 14.15 12.25
N GLY A 292 14.06 13.50 13.17
CA GLY A 292 14.67 14.16 14.32
C GLY A 292 13.69 14.53 15.44
N GLY A 293 12.39 14.22 15.30
CA GLY A 293 11.32 14.50 16.26
C GLY A 293 10.00 13.88 15.84
N ASP A 294 9.03 13.81 16.76
CA ASP A 294 7.70 13.27 16.46
C ASP A 294 6.77 14.32 15.88
N SER A 295 6.31 14.14 14.66
CA SER A 295 5.45 15.07 13.93
C SER A 295 3.96 14.95 14.27
N GLY A 296 3.56 13.97 15.09
CA GLY A 296 2.16 13.74 15.43
C GLY A 296 1.69 14.58 16.64
N TRP A 297 0.41 14.93 16.65
CA TRP A 297 -0.21 15.66 17.76
C TRP A 297 -1.69 15.31 17.95
N THR A 298 -2.16 15.45 19.20
CA THR A 298 -3.58 15.39 19.56
C THR A 298 -4.12 16.74 20.04
N ALA A 299 -3.25 17.65 20.48
CA ALA A 299 -3.63 18.93 21.06
C ALA A 299 -4.60 19.71 20.17
N GLY A 300 -5.76 20.09 20.73
CA GLY A 300 -6.79 20.85 20.03
C GLY A 300 -7.68 20.04 19.09
N VAL A 301 -7.58 18.70 19.06
CA VAL A 301 -8.40 17.84 18.21
C VAL A 301 -9.83 17.73 18.74
N ASP A 302 -10.81 17.98 17.88
CA ASP A 302 -12.23 17.74 18.14
C ASP A 302 -12.60 16.32 17.67
N TYR A 303 -12.51 15.32 18.55
CA TYR A 303 -12.84 13.94 18.24
C TYR A 303 -14.33 13.74 17.85
N ALA A 304 -15.21 14.62 18.32
CA ALA A 304 -16.59 14.59 17.86
C ALA A 304 -16.72 15.04 16.40
N ARG A 305 -15.87 15.95 15.94
CA ARG A 305 -15.78 16.33 14.52
C ARG A 305 -15.20 15.18 13.69
N LEU A 306 -14.11 14.55 14.13
CA LEU A 306 -13.51 13.41 13.43
C LEU A 306 -14.55 12.31 13.22
N LEU A 307 -15.25 11.88 14.26
CA LEU A 307 -16.29 10.85 14.12
C LEU A 307 -17.45 11.30 13.22
N ARG A 308 -17.80 12.60 13.18
CA ARG A 308 -18.87 13.08 12.28
C ARG A 308 -18.52 12.92 10.81
N SER A 309 -17.23 13.08 10.45
CA SER A 309 -16.73 12.89 9.08
C SER A 309 -16.53 11.40 8.71
N SER A 310 -16.36 10.52 9.70
CA SER A 310 -16.21 9.08 9.44
C SER A 310 -17.49 8.45 8.90
N ASP A 311 -17.37 7.59 7.89
CA ASP A 311 -18.43 6.72 7.36
C ASP A 311 -18.94 5.75 8.43
N GLN A 312 -18.04 5.31 9.34
CA GLN A 312 -18.35 4.37 10.45
C GLN A 312 -19.13 5.01 11.60
N ARG A 313 -19.43 6.33 11.54
CA ARG A 313 -20.16 7.05 12.60
C ARG A 313 -21.50 6.42 12.98
N HIS A 314 -22.17 5.75 12.05
CA HIS A 314 -23.48 5.12 12.29
C HIS A 314 -23.34 3.84 13.07
N GLN A 315 -22.37 3.01 12.75
CA GLN A 315 -21.98 1.79 13.47
C GLN A 315 -21.57 2.14 14.92
N VAL A 316 -20.65 3.07 15.11
CA VAL A 316 -20.20 3.51 16.43
C VAL A 316 -21.37 3.99 17.28
N ARG A 317 -22.24 4.87 16.76
CA ARG A 317 -23.44 5.33 17.48
C ARG A 317 -24.42 4.21 17.82
N HIS A 318 -24.55 3.23 16.95
CA HIS A 318 -25.41 2.08 17.19
C HIS A 318 -24.88 1.24 18.35
N LEU A 319 -23.61 0.86 18.33
CA LEU A 319 -22.97 0.05 19.35
C LEU A 319 -22.94 0.74 20.73
N TYR A 320 -22.65 2.05 20.78
CA TYR A 320 -22.73 2.83 22.04
C TYR A 320 -24.12 2.81 22.64
N ARG A 321 -25.18 2.93 21.82
CA ARG A 321 -26.57 2.85 22.30
C ARG A 321 -26.91 1.46 22.84
N LEU A 322 -26.46 0.40 22.15
CA LEU A 322 -26.67 -0.98 22.61
C LEU A 322 -25.95 -1.26 23.93
N ALA A 323 -24.77 -0.73 24.09
CA ALA A 323 -23.96 -0.85 25.31
C ALA A 323 -24.44 0.06 26.45
N GLY A 324 -25.38 0.98 26.20
CA GLY A 324 -25.82 1.94 27.20
C GLY A 324 -24.78 3.03 27.56
N LEU A 325 -23.78 3.25 26.70
CA LEU A 325 -22.72 4.22 26.89
C LEU A 325 -23.11 5.61 26.36
N ASP A 326 -22.54 6.64 26.97
CA ASP A 326 -22.64 8.03 26.51
C ASP A 326 -21.49 8.37 25.57
N LEU A 327 -21.71 8.26 24.25
CA LEU A 327 -20.73 8.58 23.23
C LEU A 327 -20.24 10.04 23.33
N ALA A 328 -21.09 10.98 23.69
CA ALA A 328 -20.69 12.38 23.79
C ALA A 328 -19.74 12.59 24.99
N ALA A 329 -19.93 11.86 26.08
CA ALA A 329 -19.03 11.87 27.22
C ALA A 329 -17.65 11.31 26.87
N ASP A 330 -17.57 10.16 26.18
CA ASP A 330 -16.28 9.56 25.74
C ASP A 330 -15.57 10.47 24.75
N LEU A 331 -16.23 10.99 23.70
CA LEU A 331 -15.65 11.95 22.76
C LEU A 331 -15.19 13.24 23.43
N GLY A 332 -15.95 13.73 24.41
CA GLY A 332 -15.56 14.87 25.22
C GLY A 332 -14.34 14.59 26.12
N THR A 333 -14.18 13.36 26.60
CA THR A 333 -12.98 12.92 27.32
C THR A 333 -11.77 12.96 26.40
N LEU A 334 -11.83 12.32 25.23
CA LEU A 334 -10.75 12.32 24.24
C LEU A 334 -10.30 13.74 23.86
N SER A 335 -11.27 14.66 23.63
CA SER A 335 -10.91 16.05 23.27
C SER A 335 -10.31 16.85 24.41
N ARG A 336 -10.61 16.52 25.68
CA ARG A 336 -10.03 17.22 26.85
C ARG A 336 -8.66 16.69 27.25
N SER A 337 -8.40 15.39 27.07
CA SER A 337 -7.09 14.77 27.36
C SER A 337 -6.10 14.89 26.20
N ALA A 338 -6.54 15.44 25.06
CA ALA A 338 -5.73 15.65 23.87
C ALA A 338 -4.74 16.81 24.08
N ASP A 339 -3.53 16.50 24.56
CA ASP A 339 -2.50 17.46 24.95
C ASP A 339 -1.13 17.24 24.28
N ILE A 340 -0.98 16.15 23.50
CA ILE A 340 0.26 15.87 22.77
C ILE A 340 0.45 16.94 21.71
N THR A 341 1.62 17.60 21.72
CA THR A 341 2.04 18.58 20.72
C THR A 341 3.13 17.96 19.81
N PRO A 342 3.22 18.38 18.53
CA PRO A 342 4.27 17.88 17.66
C PRO A 342 5.62 18.49 18.07
N ASP A 343 6.70 17.80 17.73
CA ASP A 343 8.02 18.42 17.62
C ASP A 343 8.04 19.30 16.37
N GLU A 344 8.39 20.59 16.51
CA GLU A 344 8.32 21.56 15.42
C GLU A 344 9.27 21.18 14.26
N ASP A 345 10.51 20.77 14.58
CA ASP A 345 11.52 20.37 13.58
C ASP A 345 11.08 19.09 12.87
N GLY A 346 10.54 18.11 13.63
CA GLY A 346 10.00 16.87 13.09
C GLY A 346 8.79 17.09 12.17
N LEU A 347 7.90 18.01 12.54
CA LEU A 347 6.75 18.38 11.71
C LEU A 347 7.19 19.10 10.41
N GLU A 348 8.10 20.08 10.50
CA GLU A 348 8.63 20.79 9.34
C GLU A 348 9.31 19.81 8.37
N TRP A 349 10.13 18.89 8.91
CA TRP A 349 10.77 17.85 8.11
C TRP A 349 9.75 16.98 7.38
N MET A 350 8.71 16.52 8.08
CA MET A 350 7.68 15.65 7.52
C MET A 350 6.85 16.36 6.44
N LEU A 351 6.50 17.64 6.66
CA LEU A 351 5.82 18.46 5.66
C LEU A 351 6.66 18.62 4.38
N ARG A 352 7.97 18.82 4.53
CA ARG A 352 8.90 19.03 3.41
C ARG A 352 9.17 17.75 2.61
N THR A 353 9.31 16.61 3.28
CA THR A 353 9.81 15.36 2.65
C THR A 353 8.73 14.38 2.31
N SER A 354 7.59 14.41 2.99
CA SER A 354 6.65 13.29 3.03
C SER A 354 5.19 13.71 2.80
N THR A 355 4.96 14.92 2.31
CA THR A 355 3.59 15.44 2.09
C THR A 355 3.41 15.82 0.63
N PRO A 356 2.55 15.10 -0.12
CA PRO A 356 2.21 15.47 -1.50
C PRO A 356 1.48 16.81 -1.57
N THR A 357 1.79 17.60 -2.60
CA THR A 357 1.17 18.89 -2.88
C THR A 357 0.06 18.80 -3.92
N GLY A 358 0.06 17.73 -4.73
CA GLY A 358 -0.83 17.53 -5.87
C GLY A 358 -0.43 18.33 -7.12
N GLU A 359 0.69 19.05 -7.10
CA GLU A 359 1.20 19.84 -8.24
C GLU A 359 1.86 18.95 -9.31
N LEU A 360 1.10 18.02 -9.85
CA LEU A 360 1.58 17.02 -10.80
C LEU A 360 2.21 17.63 -12.06
N GLN A 361 3.42 17.18 -12.40
CA GLN A 361 4.14 17.52 -13.63
C GLN A 361 3.90 16.48 -14.73
N VAL A 362 3.61 15.23 -14.33
CA VAL A 362 3.42 14.08 -15.22
C VAL A 362 2.14 13.31 -14.86
N PRO A 363 1.60 12.46 -15.75
CA PRO A 363 0.45 11.62 -15.43
C PRO A 363 0.74 10.65 -14.28
N VAL A 364 -0.24 10.48 -13.39
CA VAL A 364 -0.20 9.53 -12.26
C VAL A 364 -1.40 8.60 -12.33
N LEU A 365 -1.16 7.29 -12.24
CA LEU A 365 -2.16 6.25 -11.98
C LEU A 365 -1.93 5.71 -10.57
N ALA A 366 -2.84 5.97 -9.66
CA ALA A 366 -2.82 5.40 -8.32
C ALA A 366 -3.69 4.13 -8.28
N THR A 367 -3.14 3.02 -7.81
CA THR A 367 -3.87 1.76 -7.63
C THR A 367 -3.88 1.35 -6.17
N HIS A 368 -5.00 0.82 -5.67
CA HIS A 368 -5.13 0.46 -4.26
C HIS A 368 -5.95 -0.81 -4.05
N THR A 369 -5.63 -1.59 -3.00
CA THR A 369 -6.43 -2.70 -2.49
C THR A 369 -7.54 -2.15 -1.58
N LEU A 370 -8.74 -2.77 -1.56
CA LEU A 370 -9.86 -2.25 -0.75
C LEU A 370 -9.64 -2.46 0.75
N VAL A 371 -9.01 -3.57 1.14
CA VAL A 371 -8.78 -3.92 2.54
C VAL A 371 -7.31 -3.84 2.85
N ASP A 372 -6.84 -2.67 3.28
CA ASP A 372 -5.45 -2.40 3.60
C ASP A 372 -5.33 -1.80 5.01
N LEU A 373 -4.63 -2.48 5.91
CA LEU A 373 -4.48 -2.10 7.32
C LEU A 373 -3.32 -1.12 7.57
N LEU A 374 -2.44 -0.91 6.61
CA LEU A 374 -1.24 -0.07 6.77
C LEU A 374 -1.30 1.21 5.94
N ALA A 375 -2.09 1.20 4.87
CA ALA A 375 -2.38 2.35 4.04
C ALA A 375 -3.90 2.36 3.77
N PRO A 376 -4.68 3.11 4.55
CA PRO A 376 -6.13 3.17 4.35
C PRO A 376 -6.51 3.56 2.92
N VAL A 377 -7.51 2.89 2.35
CA VAL A 377 -7.97 3.19 0.98
C VAL A 377 -8.46 4.64 0.85
N GLU A 378 -8.92 5.24 1.92
CA GLU A 378 -9.35 6.64 2.04
C GLU A 378 -8.22 7.64 1.72
N TYR A 379 -6.95 7.23 1.82
CA TYR A 379 -5.82 8.04 1.33
C TYR A 379 -5.95 8.40 -0.14
N GLN A 380 -6.63 7.56 -0.92
CA GLN A 380 -6.83 7.80 -2.33
C GLN A 380 -7.79 8.97 -2.58
N GLU A 381 -8.85 9.14 -1.76
CA GLU A 381 -9.74 10.32 -1.85
C GLU A 381 -9.01 11.58 -1.40
N GLU A 382 -8.23 11.53 -0.30
CA GLU A 382 -7.45 12.68 0.17
C GLU A 382 -6.44 13.15 -0.90
N TYR A 383 -5.74 12.21 -1.53
CA TYR A 383 -4.81 12.57 -2.61
C TYR A 383 -5.52 13.10 -3.85
N ALA A 384 -6.65 12.51 -4.24
CA ALA A 384 -7.48 13.03 -5.34
C ALA A 384 -7.97 14.46 -5.07
N GLU A 385 -8.35 14.77 -3.82
CA GLU A 385 -8.72 16.11 -3.38
C GLU A 385 -7.54 17.07 -3.47
N THR A 386 -6.36 16.66 -2.99
CA THR A 386 -5.12 17.43 -3.04
C THR A 386 -4.73 17.75 -4.48
N VAL A 387 -4.73 16.75 -5.35
CA VAL A 387 -4.50 16.95 -6.81
C VAL A 387 -5.55 17.87 -7.44
N ARG A 388 -6.81 17.75 -7.01
CA ARG A 388 -7.90 18.63 -7.52
C ARG A 388 -7.69 20.07 -7.08
N ARG A 389 -7.33 20.32 -5.82
CA ARG A 389 -7.00 21.66 -5.30
C ARG A 389 -5.83 22.30 -6.06
N ALA A 390 -4.84 21.50 -6.43
CA ALA A 390 -3.70 21.94 -7.24
C ALA A 390 -4.00 22.07 -8.75
N GLY A 391 -5.20 21.65 -9.22
CA GLY A 391 -5.59 21.72 -10.63
C GLY A 391 -5.07 20.58 -11.51
N GLY A 392 -4.54 19.50 -10.90
CA GLY A 392 -3.88 18.37 -11.59
C GLY A 392 -4.82 17.27 -12.11
N GLN A 393 -6.17 17.42 -12.02
CA GLN A 393 -7.15 16.34 -12.31
C GLN A 393 -7.00 15.70 -13.70
N SER A 394 -6.51 16.43 -14.69
CA SER A 394 -6.29 15.91 -16.04
C SER A 394 -5.15 14.88 -16.10
N LEU A 395 -4.22 14.95 -15.17
CA LEU A 395 -3.06 14.07 -15.05
C LEU A 395 -3.31 12.87 -14.15
N PHE A 396 -4.33 12.89 -13.31
CA PHE A 396 -4.54 11.89 -12.26
C PHE A 396 -5.68 10.91 -12.59
N ARG A 397 -5.45 9.62 -12.30
CA ARG A 397 -6.48 8.57 -12.29
C ARG A 397 -6.23 7.58 -11.14
N GLN A 398 -7.33 6.92 -10.73
CA GLN A 398 -7.32 5.88 -9.70
C GLN A 398 -7.93 4.60 -10.23
N ALA A 399 -7.49 3.47 -9.69
CA ALA A 399 -8.08 2.16 -9.89
C ALA A 399 -7.95 1.32 -8.61
N PHE A 400 -8.93 0.44 -8.38
CA PHE A 400 -9.02 -0.34 -7.17
C PHE A 400 -9.08 -1.83 -7.49
N VAL A 401 -8.56 -2.65 -6.59
CA VAL A 401 -8.66 -4.11 -6.66
C VAL A 401 -9.35 -4.65 -5.41
N ASP A 402 -10.30 -5.56 -5.60
CA ASP A 402 -11.02 -6.25 -4.54
C ASP A 402 -10.11 -7.32 -3.93
N ARG A 403 -9.32 -6.91 -2.94
CA ARG A 403 -8.31 -7.75 -2.30
C ARG A 403 -8.00 -7.29 -0.90
N GLU A 404 -7.76 -8.27 -0.02
CA GLU A 404 -7.27 -8.02 1.32
C GLU A 404 -5.73 -8.00 1.39
N GLY A 405 -5.22 -7.14 2.23
CA GLY A 405 -3.81 -7.02 2.57
C GLY A 405 -3.08 -5.87 1.91
N HIS A 406 -2.05 -5.42 2.61
CA HIS A 406 -1.22 -4.32 2.16
C HIS A 406 -0.42 -4.68 0.91
N CYS A 407 -0.66 -3.98 -0.19
CA CYS A 407 0.08 -4.16 -1.45
C CYS A 407 0.00 -5.57 -2.05
N THR A 408 -1.10 -6.28 -1.89
CA THR A 408 -1.29 -7.66 -2.37
C THR A 408 -1.69 -7.74 -3.85
N PHE A 409 -1.13 -6.87 -4.69
CA PHE A 409 -1.35 -6.90 -6.14
C PHE A 409 -0.75 -8.13 -6.80
N THR A 410 -1.44 -8.67 -7.80
CA THR A 410 -0.91 -9.70 -8.67
C THR A 410 0.04 -9.12 -9.73
N VAL A 411 0.83 -9.99 -10.35
CA VAL A 411 1.68 -9.60 -11.49
C VAL A 411 0.84 -9.02 -12.62
N ALA A 412 -0.34 -9.61 -12.90
CA ALA A 412 -1.25 -9.17 -13.94
C ALA A 412 -1.75 -7.72 -13.69
N GLU A 413 -2.13 -7.40 -12.46
CA GLU A 413 -2.61 -6.07 -12.08
C GLU A 413 -1.51 -5.02 -12.19
N ASN A 414 -0.31 -5.32 -11.70
CA ASN A 414 0.83 -4.42 -11.78
C ASN A 414 1.25 -4.14 -13.24
N VAL A 415 1.35 -5.18 -14.06
CA VAL A 415 1.71 -5.05 -15.49
C VAL A 415 0.63 -4.27 -16.25
N ALA A 416 -0.66 -4.56 -16.01
CA ALA A 416 -1.75 -3.83 -16.63
C ALA A 416 -1.73 -2.33 -16.27
N ALA A 417 -1.35 -1.97 -15.05
CA ALA A 417 -1.20 -0.58 -14.64
C ALA A 417 -0.02 0.11 -15.36
N VAL A 418 1.13 -0.56 -15.51
CA VAL A 418 2.28 -0.05 -16.26
C VAL A 418 1.93 0.12 -17.75
N GLU A 419 1.30 -0.88 -18.38
CA GLU A 419 0.88 -0.81 -19.78
C GLU A 419 -0.18 0.29 -20.03
N ALA A 420 -1.11 0.49 -19.10
CA ALA A 420 -2.08 1.57 -19.17
C ALA A 420 -1.40 2.96 -19.08
N MET A 421 -0.36 3.10 -18.25
CA MET A 421 0.45 4.31 -18.19
C MET A 421 1.24 4.50 -19.50
N ASP A 422 1.88 3.47 -20.00
CA ASP A 422 2.63 3.52 -21.24
C ASP A 422 1.75 3.97 -22.43
N GLU A 423 0.54 3.40 -22.58
CA GLU A 423 -0.44 3.82 -23.60
C GLU A 423 -0.95 5.25 -23.36
N ARG A 424 -1.10 5.68 -22.09
CA ARG A 424 -1.43 7.08 -21.76
C ARG A 424 -0.35 8.03 -22.26
N LEU A 425 0.91 7.68 -22.10
CA LEU A 425 2.05 8.48 -22.56
C LEU A 425 2.15 8.51 -24.08
N GLU A 426 1.87 7.40 -24.75
CA GLU A 426 1.87 7.30 -26.20
C GLU A 426 0.75 8.14 -26.84
N THR A 427 -0.47 8.06 -26.27
CA THR A 427 -1.66 8.69 -26.84
C THR A 427 -1.89 10.13 -26.35
N GLY A 428 -1.20 10.55 -25.30
CA GLY A 428 -1.35 11.86 -24.65
C GLY A 428 -2.66 12.03 -23.84
N ARG A 429 -3.49 10.98 -23.67
CA ARG A 429 -4.79 11.07 -23.01
C ARG A 429 -5.18 9.76 -22.33
N TRP A 430 -5.94 9.86 -21.25
CA TRP A 430 -6.42 8.68 -20.53
C TRP A 430 -7.48 7.87 -21.30
N GLY A 431 -8.42 8.54 -21.99
CA GLY A 431 -9.51 7.83 -22.66
C GLY A 431 -10.26 6.90 -21.71
N SER A 432 -10.19 5.59 -22.00
CA SER A 432 -10.73 4.52 -21.12
C SER A 432 -9.66 3.71 -20.39
N LEU A 433 -8.38 4.04 -20.50
CA LEU A 433 -7.27 3.22 -20.04
C LEU A 433 -7.33 2.86 -18.56
N ALA A 434 -7.61 3.85 -17.70
CA ALA A 434 -7.70 3.67 -16.25
C ALA A 434 -9.11 3.27 -15.78
N ARG A 435 -10.04 2.88 -16.69
CA ARG A 435 -11.34 2.35 -16.26
C ARG A 435 -11.19 0.91 -15.80
N THR A 436 -11.85 0.55 -14.73
CA THR A 436 -11.93 -0.79 -14.17
C THR A 436 -12.05 -1.88 -15.23
N ALA A 437 -13.07 -1.80 -16.10
CA ALA A 437 -13.29 -2.79 -17.15
C ALA A 437 -12.16 -2.86 -18.20
N SER A 438 -11.35 -1.81 -18.37
CA SER A 438 -10.23 -1.82 -19.32
C SER A 438 -8.99 -2.43 -18.66
N LEU A 439 -8.68 -2.05 -17.42
CA LEU A 439 -7.60 -2.65 -16.64
C LEU A 439 -7.86 -4.15 -16.39
N GLN A 440 -9.10 -4.53 -16.06
CA GLN A 440 -9.48 -5.93 -15.89
C GLN A 440 -9.22 -6.73 -17.17
N ARG A 441 -9.68 -6.26 -18.32
CA ARG A 441 -9.44 -6.94 -19.61
C ARG A 441 -7.96 -6.96 -19.99
N SER A 442 -7.21 -5.87 -19.72
CA SER A 442 -5.77 -5.85 -19.96
C SER A 442 -5.09 -6.93 -19.12
N ALA A 443 -5.33 -6.96 -17.82
CA ALA A 443 -4.77 -7.97 -16.91
C ALA A 443 -5.14 -9.40 -17.31
N GLU A 444 -6.41 -9.66 -17.65
CA GLU A 444 -6.86 -10.99 -18.12
C GLU A 444 -6.20 -11.40 -19.45
N SER A 445 -5.88 -10.44 -20.34
CA SER A 445 -5.23 -10.70 -21.63
C SER A 445 -3.77 -11.12 -21.50
N LEU A 446 -3.15 -10.95 -20.31
CA LEU A 446 -1.76 -11.31 -20.06
C LEU A 446 -1.54 -12.82 -19.87
N ASP A 447 -2.61 -13.60 -19.79
CA ASP A 447 -2.58 -15.05 -19.47
C ASP A 447 -1.89 -15.32 -18.11
N LEU A 448 -2.10 -14.39 -17.17
CA LEU A 448 -1.65 -14.43 -15.78
C LEU A 448 -2.87 -14.45 -14.86
N ASP A 449 -2.75 -15.11 -13.69
CA ASP A 449 -3.86 -15.29 -12.79
C ASP A 449 -4.18 -14.02 -11.95
N GLY A 450 -5.43 -13.91 -11.56
CA GLY A 450 -5.86 -13.21 -10.36
C GLY A 450 -6.19 -11.73 -10.50
N ALA A 451 -6.56 -11.22 -11.69
CA ALA A 451 -7.06 -9.85 -11.83
C ALA A 451 -8.40 -9.64 -11.07
N ALA A 452 -8.48 -8.60 -10.27
CA ALA A 452 -9.64 -8.28 -9.43
C ALA A 452 -9.96 -6.77 -9.40
N PHE A 453 -9.82 -6.08 -10.53
CA PHE A 453 -10.18 -4.66 -10.61
C PHE A 453 -11.66 -4.45 -10.39
N VAL A 454 -12.01 -3.48 -9.55
CA VAL A 454 -13.37 -3.19 -9.12
C VAL A 454 -13.65 -1.68 -9.17
N ASP A 455 -14.90 -1.30 -9.43
CA ASP A 455 -15.34 0.08 -9.26
C ASP A 455 -15.53 0.35 -7.77
N HIS A 456 -14.76 1.29 -7.24
CA HIS A 456 -14.83 1.72 -5.86
C HIS A 456 -14.64 3.24 -5.77
N ARG A 457 -15.25 3.84 -4.78
CA ARG A 457 -15.03 5.23 -4.40
C ARG A 457 -14.73 5.26 -2.91
N PRO A 458 -13.50 5.59 -2.53
CA PRO A 458 -13.15 5.71 -1.13
C PRO A 458 -13.97 6.78 -0.40
N ASP A 459 -14.20 6.55 0.88
CA ASP A 459 -14.78 7.54 1.77
C ASP A 459 -13.77 8.67 2.11
N GLU A 460 -14.26 9.70 2.82
CA GLU A 460 -13.44 10.82 3.27
C GLU A 460 -12.38 10.32 4.27
N PHE A 461 -11.12 10.69 4.05
CA PHE A 461 -10.07 10.43 5.03
C PHE A 461 -10.25 11.33 6.25
N VAL A 462 -10.28 10.72 7.43
CA VAL A 462 -10.48 11.40 8.72
C VAL A 462 -9.16 11.50 9.45
N GLY A 463 -8.77 12.71 9.87
CA GLY A 463 -7.53 12.91 10.62
C GLY A 463 -6.44 13.67 9.87
N ASP A 464 -6.67 14.05 8.60
CA ASP A 464 -5.76 14.97 7.93
C ASP A 464 -5.77 16.34 8.64
N ARG A 465 -4.57 16.82 8.94
CA ARG A 465 -4.30 18.08 9.62
C ARG A 465 -3.27 18.92 8.89
N THR A 466 -2.92 18.59 7.67
CA THR A 466 -1.91 19.32 6.89
C THR A 466 -2.28 20.78 6.69
N TRP A 467 -3.58 21.09 6.66
CA TRP A 467 -4.10 22.46 6.59
C TRP A 467 -3.87 23.30 7.87
N TYR A 468 -3.60 22.69 9.04
CA TYR A 468 -3.19 23.42 10.24
C TYR A 468 -1.75 23.93 10.18
N ALA A 469 -0.92 23.28 9.41
CA ALA A 469 0.50 23.59 9.27
C ALA A 469 0.80 24.55 8.11
N ALA A 470 -0.22 24.97 7.35
CA ALA A 470 -0.05 26.02 6.35
C ALA A 470 0.13 27.36 7.07
N PRO A 471 1.22 28.13 6.78
CA PRO A 471 1.51 29.41 7.43
C PRO A 471 0.46 30.49 7.15
#